data_59467efb2df099b5735c11a0d6be5e45
#
_entry.id   59467efb2df099b5735c11a0d6be5e45
#
_cell.length_a   1.000
_cell.length_b   1.000
_cell.length_c   1.000
_cell.angle_alpha   90.00
_cell.angle_beta   90.00
_cell.angle_gamma   90.00
#
_symmetry.space_group_name_H-M   'P 1'
#
loop_
_entity.id
_entity.type
_entity.pdbx_description
1 polymer ?
#
loop_
_entity_poly.entity_id
_entity_poly.type
_entity_poly.pdbx_seq_one_letter_code
_entity_poly.pdbx_strand_id
1 'polypeptide(L)'
;AADAIGRNRCIDMNLTGRFISADEAQQWGLLTRSVPPDKLDEVVQDYIEMLVKLPPMGVAITKRCINFALESAGYSINRQFQGAATRVLWTSEDRNEAERAFIEKRTGVYKGK
;
A
#
# COMPACT_ATOMS: atom_id res chain seq x y z
N ALA A 1 6.63 1.59 -13.61
CA ALA A 1 6.77 0.17 -14.00
C ALA A 1 8.16 -0.38 -13.62
N ALA A 2 9.27 0.30 -13.97
CA ALA A 2 10.63 -0.21 -13.71
C ALA A 2 10.89 -0.51 -12.22
N ASP A 3 10.35 0.26 -11.31
CA ASP A 3 10.48 0.06 -9.86
C ASP A 3 9.78 -1.22 -9.37
N ALA A 4 8.68 -1.58 -10.00
CA ALA A 4 7.91 -2.76 -9.62
C ALA A 4 8.48 -4.06 -10.21
N ILE A 5 8.88 -4.04 -11.50
CA ILE A 5 9.23 -5.26 -12.25
C ILE A 5 10.73 -5.38 -12.54
N GLY A 6 11.49 -4.37 -12.18
CA GLY A 6 12.92 -4.27 -12.48
C GLY A 6 13.21 -3.80 -13.92
N ARG A 7 14.43 -3.25 -14.09
CA ARG A 7 14.87 -2.61 -15.33
C ARG A 7 14.76 -3.53 -16.55
N ASN A 8 15.23 -4.76 -16.44
CA ASN A 8 15.32 -5.66 -17.58
C ASN A 8 13.95 -6.06 -18.14
N ARG A 9 12.99 -6.38 -17.27
CA ARG A 9 11.62 -6.69 -17.67
C ARG A 9 10.90 -5.48 -18.26
N CYS A 10 11.16 -4.28 -17.69
CA CYS A 10 10.63 -3.05 -18.23
C CYS A 10 11.18 -2.76 -19.63
N ILE A 11 12.48 -2.99 -19.88
CA ILE A 11 13.10 -2.86 -21.21
C ILE A 11 12.49 -3.88 -22.17
N ASP A 12 12.40 -5.15 -21.78
CA ASP A 12 11.80 -6.21 -22.61
C ASP A 12 10.41 -5.82 -23.10
N MET A 13 9.49 -5.49 -22.17
CA MET A 13 8.13 -5.07 -22.52
C MET A 13 8.07 -3.88 -23.47
N ASN A 14 8.86 -2.83 -23.18
CA ASN A 14 8.73 -1.57 -23.92
C ASN A 14 9.43 -1.62 -25.29
N LEU A 15 10.55 -2.32 -25.42
CA LEU A 15 11.26 -2.40 -26.69
C LEU A 15 10.68 -3.45 -27.65
N THR A 16 10.16 -4.56 -27.11
CA THR A 16 9.55 -5.60 -27.94
C THR A 16 8.10 -5.32 -28.27
N GLY A 17 7.42 -4.51 -27.45
CA GLY A 17 5.98 -4.25 -27.57
C GLY A 17 5.12 -5.49 -27.36
N ARG A 18 5.68 -6.57 -26.76
CA ARG A 18 4.93 -7.81 -26.53
C ARG A 18 3.87 -7.65 -25.45
N PHE A 19 2.79 -8.36 -25.60
CA PHE A 19 1.80 -8.50 -24.53
C PHE A 19 2.29 -9.48 -23.46
N ILE A 20 1.96 -9.18 -22.22
CA ILE A 20 2.17 -10.08 -21.08
C ILE A 20 0.80 -10.52 -20.53
N SER A 21 0.71 -11.75 -20.05
CA SER A 21 -0.51 -12.23 -19.39
C SER A 21 -0.67 -11.63 -18.00
N ALA A 22 -1.89 -11.70 -17.44
CA ALA A 22 -2.13 -11.24 -16.07
C ALA A 22 -1.32 -12.06 -15.05
N ASP A 23 -1.15 -13.37 -15.28
CA ASP A 23 -0.34 -14.23 -14.42
C ASP A 23 1.15 -13.88 -14.49
N GLU A 24 1.67 -13.59 -15.69
CA GLU A 24 3.05 -13.09 -15.86
C GLU A 24 3.24 -11.74 -15.17
N ALA A 25 2.29 -10.83 -15.29
CA ALA A 25 2.29 -9.54 -14.62
C ALA A 25 2.28 -9.67 -13.08
N GLN A 26 1.52 -10.65 -12.55
CA GLN A 26 1.55 -10.97 -11.12
C GLN A 26 2.89 -11.55 -10.69
N GLN A 27 3.44 -12.51 -11.43
CA GLN A 27 4.76 -13.10 -11.13
C GLN A 27 5.89 -12.05 -11.13
N TRP A 28 5.75 -11.02 -11.95
CA TRP A 28 6.71 -9.92 -12.01
C TRP A 28 6.52 -8.87 -10.93
N GLY A 29 5.42 -8.93 -10.18
CA GLY A 29 5.09 -7.92 -9.16
C GLY A 29 4.46 -6.64 -9.73
N LEU A 30 4.02 -6.66 -11.00
CA LEU A 30 3.28 -5.55 -11.60
C LEU A 30 1.83 -5.51 -11.10
N LEU A 31 1.23 -6.67 -10.87
CA LEU A 31 -0.07 -6.84 -10.25
C LEU A 31 0.07 -7.52 -8.90
N THR A 32 -0.73 -7.09 -7.94
CA THR A 32 -0.82 -7.74 -6.61
C THR A 32 -1.46 -9.11 -6.71
N ARG A 33 -2.51 -9.22 -7.55
CA ARG A 33 -3.23 -10.48 -7.81
C ARG A 33 -3.74 -10.52 -9.25
N SER A 34 -3.74 -11.74 -9.81
CA SER A 34 -4.47 -12.12 -11.02
C SER A 34 -5.57 -13.09 -10.60
N VAL A 35 -6.79 -12.84 -11.03
CA VAL A 35 -7.96 -13.67 -10.73
C VAL A 35 -8.84 -13.79 -11.96
N PRO A 36 -9.66 -14.85 -12.09
CA PRO A 36 -10.67 -14.94 -13.14
C PRO A 36 -11.61 -13.73 -13.14
N PRO A 37 -12.10 -13.28 -14.30
CA PRO A 37 -12.95 -12.08 -14.40
C PRO A 37 -14.20 -12.12 -13.50
N ASP A 38 -14.82 -13.29 -13.36
CA ASP A 38 -15.99 -13.52 -12.51
C ASP A 38 -15.70 -13.43 -11.00
N LYS A 39 -14.43 -13.45 -10.60
CA LYS A 39 -13.97 -13.31 -9.20
C LYS A 39 -13.40 -11.95 -8.85
N LEU A 40 -13.28 -11.05 -9.81
CA LEU A 40 -12.63 -9.76 -9.60
C LEU A 40 -13.36 -8.92 -8.54
N ASP A 41 -14.67 -8.81 -8.64
CA ASP A 41 -15.48 -7.98 -7.74
C ASP A 41 -15.44 -8.53 -6.29
N GLU A 42 -15.48 -9.86 -6.13
CA GLU A 42 -15.35 -10.52 -4.82
C GLU A 42 -14.00 -10.17 -4.17
N VAL A 43 -12.91 -10.31 -4.91
CA VAL A 43 -11.58 -10.01 -4.40
C VAL A 43 -11.40 -8.52 -4.10
N VAL A 44 -11.94 -7.63 -4.92
CA VAL A 44 -11.93 -6.18 -4.67
C VAL A 44 -12.70 -5.86 -3.39
N GLN A 45 -13.87 -6.46 -3.20
CA GLN A 45 -14.68 -6.25 -2.00
C GLN A 45 -13.95 -6.72 -0.73
N ASP A 46 -13.27 -7.86 -0.78
CA ASP A 46 -12.43 -8.34 0.33
C ASP A 46 -11.36 -7.32 0.72
N TYR A 47 -10.66 -6.73 -0.28
CA TYR A 47 -9.68 -5.68 -0.02
C TYR A 47 -10.29 -4.41 0.59
N ILE A 48 -11.45 -3.99 0.10
CA ILE A 48 -12.19 -2.85 0.67
C ILE A 48 -12.53 -3.12 2.13
N GLU A 49 -13.08 -4.30 2.43
CA GLU A 49 -13.44 -4.67 3.81
C GLU A 49 -12.23 -4.73 4.76
N MET A 50 -11.07 -5.18 4.28
CA MET A 50 -9.84 -5.12 5.06
C MET A 50 -9.40 -3.68 5.32
N LEU A 51 -9.43 -2.82 4.30
CA LEU A 51 -8.93 -1.45 4.40
C LEU A 51 -9.82 -0.55 5.25
N VAL A 52 -11.15 -0.68 5.17
CA VAL A 52 -12.08 0.15 5.95
C VAL A 52 -12.04 -0.15 7.46
N LYS A 53 -11.49 -1.30 7.86
CA LYS A 53 -11.27 -1.67 9.26
C LYS A 53 -10.00 -1.06 9.85
N LEU A 54 -9.19 -0.38 9.03
CA LEU A 54 -7.91 0.21 9.46
C LEU A 54 -8.08 1.70 9.77
N PRO A 55 -7.22 2.27 10.66
CA PRO A 55 -7.20 3.71 10.90
C PRO A 55 -6.93 4.49 9.61
N PRO A 56 -7.82 5.38 9.14
CA PRO A 56 -7.69 6.01 7.84
C PRO A 56 -6.43 6.89 7.72
N MET A 57 -6.06 7.60 8.78
CA MET A 57 -4.83 8.38 8.82
C MET A 57 -3.59 7.47 8.75
N GLY A 58 -3.61 6.31 9.40
CA GLY A 58 -2.55 5.31 9.33
C GLY A 58 -2.33 4.82 7.90
N VAL A 59 -3.40 4.44 7.22
CA VAL A 59 -3.36 4.00 5.81
C VAL A 59 -2.81 5.09 4.90
N ALA A 60 -3.31 6.34 5.05
CA ALA A 60 -2.88 7.46 4.23
C ALA A 60 -1.39 7.79 4.42
N ILE A 61 -0.91 7.82 5.66
CA ILE A 61 0.50 8.12 5.96
C ILE A 61 1.41 6.98 5.51
N THR A 62 1.03 5.72 5.75
CA THR A 62 1.80 4.56 5.28
C THR A 62 1.98 4.60 3.76
N LYS A 63 0.90 4.84 3.00
CA LYS A 63 0.97 4.98 1.55
C LYS A 63 1.91 6.11 1.11
N ARG A 64 1.85 7.27 1.79
CA ARG A 64 2.76 8.39 1.50
C ARG A 64 4.21 8.05 1.79
N CYS A 65 4.49 7.38 2.91
CA CYS A 65 5.84 6.95 3.25
C CYS A 65 6.42 5.99 2.22
N ILE A 66 5.63 5.03 1.75
CA ILE A 66 6.06 4.07 0.71
C ILE A 66 6.36 4.80 -0.60
N ASN A 67 5.45 5.67 -1.07
CA ASN A 67 5.66 6.42 -2.30
C ASN A 67 6.89 7.34 -2.19
N PHE A 68 7.04 8.04 -1.08
CA PHE A 68 8.19 8.89 -0.85
C PHE A 68 9.51 8.12 -0.81
N ALA A 69 9.51 6.90 -0.27
CA ALA A 69 10.68 6.02 -0.28
C ALA A 69 11.12 5.62 -1.69
N LEU A 70 10.17 5.45 -2.60
CA LEU A 70 10.42 5.12 -4.01
C LEU A 70 10.88 6.34 -4.83
N GLU A 71 10.38 7.53 -4.49
CA GLU A 71 10.66 8.77 -5.20
C GLU A 71 11.94 9.47 -4.71
N SER A 72 12.33 9.26 -3.46
CA SER A 72 13.47 9.95 -2.86
C SER A 72 14.80 9.24 -3.12
N ALA A 73 15.75 9.98 -3.69
CA ALA A 73 17.11 9.49 -3.95
C ALA A 73 18.01 9.39 -2.70
N GLY A 74 17.50 9.68 -1.49
CA GLY A 74 18.32 9.77 -0.29
C GLY A 74 17.70 9.16 0.97
N TYR A 75 18.41 8.21 1.59
CA TYR A 75 18.02 7.54 2.83
C TYR A 75 17.75 8.52 4.00
N SER A 76 18.52 9.60 4.11
CA SER A 76 18.40 10.60 5.18
C SER A 76 17.10 11.40 5.09
N ILE A 77 16.69 11.80 3.88
CA ILE A 77 15.44 12.56 3.62
C ILE A 77 14.24 11.68 3.92
N ASN A 78 14.27 10.43 3.47
CA ASN A 78 13.22 9.44 3.73
C ASN A 78 13.03 9.21 5.24
N ARG A 79 14.10 9.06 6.00
CA ARG A 79 14.05 8.87 7.46
C ARG A 79 13.47 10.09 8.19
N GLN A 80 13.81 11.33 7.76
CA GLN A 80 13.22 12.54 8.33
C GLN A 80 11.71 12.63 8.05
N PHE A 81 11.30 12.34 6.81
CA PHE A 81 9.89 12.31 6.45
C PHE A 81 9.10 11.27 7.26
N GLN A 82 9.62 10.05 7.38
CA GLN A 82 9.00 9.01 8.20
C GLN A 82 8.88 9.42 9.66
N GLY A 83 9.90 10.05 10.24
CA GLY A 83 9.88 10.54 11.61
C GLY A 83 8.82 11.63 11.85
N ALA A 84 8.63 12.54 10.89
CA ALA A 84 7.60 13.57 10.96
C ALA A 84 6.19 12.95 10.82
N ALA A 85 6.01 12.05 9.86
CA ALA A 85 4.75 11.35 9.62
C ALA A 85 4.33 10.50 10.83
N THR A 86 5.29 9.79 11.44
CA THR A 86 5.06 8.99 12.64
C THR A 86 4.61 9.87 13.81
N ARG A 87 5.20 11.04 14.02
CA ARG A 87 4.77 11.97 15.09
C ARG A 87 3.30 12.37 14.94
N VAL A 88 2.83 12.66 13.73
CA VAL A 88 1.42 12.98 13.47
C VAL A 88 0.52 11.80 13.86
N LEU A 89 0.91 10.58 13.50
CA LEU A 89 0.16 9.38 13.91
C LEU A 89 0.11 9.21 15.43
N TRP A 90 1.24 9.43 16.12
CA TRP A 90 1.33 9.24 17.57
C TRP A 90 0.45 10.21 18.37
N THR A 91 0.13 11.37 17.83
CA THR A 91 -0.74 12.37 18.46
C THR A 91 -2.21 12.26 18.06
N SER A 92 -2.56 11.34 17.15
CA SER A 92 -3.94 11.21 16.65
C SER A 92 -4.88 10.50 17.63
N GLU A 93 -6.16 10.89 17.62
CA GLU A 93 -7.22 10.19 18.35
C GLU A 93 -7.37 8.73 17.85
N ASP A 94 -7.22 8.53 16.55
CA ASP A 94 -7.33 7.23 15.91
C ASP A 94 -6.25 6.24 16.39
N ARG A 95 -5.05 6.71 16.71
CA ARG A 95 -4.02 5.86 17.33
C ARG A 95 -4.45 5.36 18.70
N ASN A 96 -5.00 6.26 19.53
CA ASN A 96 -5.46 5.90 20.86
C ASN A 96 -6.64 4.91 20.80
N GLU A 97 -7.51 5.08 19.81
CA GLU A 97 -8.60 4.13 19.55
C GLU A 97 -8.08 2.79 19.05
N ALA A 98 -7.08 2.77 18.15
CA ALA A 98 -6.46 1.54 17.67
C ALA A 98 -5.83 0.73 18.81
N GLU A 99 -5.13 1.40 19.73
CA GLU A 99 -4.54 0.77 20.91
C GLU A 99 -5.62 0.16 21.84
N ARG A 100 -6.69 0.91 22.11
CA ARG A 100 -7.82 0.42 22.91
C ARG A 100 -8.50 -0.77 22.24
N ALA A 101 -8.83 -0.65 20.95
CA ALA A 101 -9.47 -1.72 20.18
C ALA A 101 -8.63 -2.99 20.16
N PHE A 102 -7.30 -2.87 20.05
CA PHE A 102 -6.38 -4.00 20.11
C PHE A 102 -6.41 -4.70 21.47
N ILE A 103 -6.34 -3.93 22.57
CA ILE A 103 -6.39 -4.47 23.94
C ILE A 103 -7.74 -5.16 24.19
N GLU A 104 -8.83 -4.53 23.77
CA GLU A 104 -10.19 -5.01 23.97
C GLU A 104 -10.63 -6.07 22.93
N LYS A 105 -9.76 -6.42 21.96
CA LYS A 105 -10.01 -7.40 20.89
C LYS A 105 -11.32 -7.13 20.13
N ARG A 106 -11.60 -5.86 19.83
CA ARG A 106 -12.74 -5.40 19.04
C ARG A 106 -12.31 -4.62 17.82
N THR A 107 -13.25 -4.36 16.93
CA THR A 107 -13.04 -3.44 15.80
C THR A 107 -12.99 -1.99 16.32
N GLY A 108 -11.98 -1.23 15.88
CA GLY A 108 -11.84 0.19 16.20
C GLY A 108 -12.83 1.06 15.42
N VAL A 109 -13.21 2.20 16.04
CA VAL A 109 -14.04 3.23 15.40
C VAL A 109 -13.17 4.46 15.16
N TYR A 110 -12.81 4.71 13.91
CA TYR A 110 -11.85 5.74 13.52
C TYR A 110 -12.54 6.97 12.95
N LYS A 111 -12.00 8.15 13.27
CA LYS A 111 -12.55 9.46 12.88
C LYS A 111 -11.65 10.21 11.89
N GLY A 112 -10.45 9.71 11.60
CA GLY A 112 -9.48 10.36 10.70
C GLY A 112 -8.76 11.56 11.32
N LYS A 113 -8.67 11.67 12.64
CA LYS A 113 -8.04 12.78 13.36
C LYS A 113 -7.30 12.35 14.64
#